data_2dee38bbabf6c372318c0aa3aa25a202
#
_entry.id   2dee38bbabf6c372318c0aa3aa25a202
#
_cell.length_a   1.000
_cell.length_b   1.000
_cell.length_c   1.000
_cell.angle_alpha   90.00
_cell.angle_beta   90.00
_cell.angle_gamma   90.00
#
_symmetry.space_group_name_H-M   'P 1'
#
loop_
_entity.id
_entity.type
_entity.pdbx_description
1 polymer ?
#
loop_
_entity_poly.entity_id
_entity_poly.type
_entity_poly.pdbx_seq_one_letter_code
_entity_poly.pdbx_strand_id
1 'polypeptide(L)'
;MKYWSWWLLVPALLCGCEQPDMADQPRLETYETGAAFNDDLAARPVPEGTVARDQRPAATENPLPINAETLAHGREQFDVFCAPCHGRNGRGQGVIVQRGFPAPPSLHRPRLRRAGDRHFYQVIRDGHGAMYAYASRXPEDQRWAIIAYIRSLQLSRNARLEDVPRDHRPLPDTGEDPP
;
A
#
# COMPACT_ATOMS: atom_id res chain seq x y z
N MET A 1 -35.13 39.79 49.16
CA MET A 1 -34.09 38.72 49.29
C MET A 1 -34.66 37.33 48.85
N LYS A 2 -35.40 37.26 47.73
CA LYS A 2 -36.03 35.99 47.29
C LYS A 2 -35.52 35.44 45.98
N TYR A 3 -34.52 36.10 45.32
CA TYR A 3 -34.09 35.69 43.98
C TYR A 3 -32.68 35.13 43.94
N TRP A 4 -31.95 35.10 45.04
CA TRP A 4 -30.56 34.67 45.07
C TRP A 4 -30.39 33.16 45.01
N SER A 5 -31.41 32.39 45.39
CA SER A 5 -31.36 30.93 45.37
C SER A 5 -31.48 30.33 43.98
N TRP A 6 -32.02 31.08 43.01
CA TRP A 6 -32.17 30.59 41.62
C TRP A 6 -30.87 30.59 40.84
N TRP A 7 -29.93 31.48 41.20
CA TRP A 7 -28.65 31.53 40.52
C TRP A 7 -27.72 30.36 40.85
N LEU A 8 -27.98 29.61 41.90
CA LEU A 8 -27.20 28.45 42.29
C LEU A 8 -27.78 27.13 41.67
N LEU A 9 -29.06 27.15 41.26
CA LEU A 9 -29.70 25.98 40.67
C LEU A 9 -29.33 25.80 39.18
N VAL A 10 -29.03 26.88 38.46
CA VAL A 10 -28.72 26.84 37.03
C VAL A 10 -27.39 26.15 36.76
N PRO A 11 -26.27 26.47 37.45
CA PRO A 11 -25.01 25.72 37.20
C PRO A 11 -25.07 24.28 37.69
N ALA A 12 -25.90 23.92 38.64
CA ALA A 12 -26.07 22.53 39.09
C ALA A 12 -26.75 21.65 38.04
N LEU A 13 -27.62 22.26 37.23
CA LEU A 13 -28.30 21.56 36.15
C LEU A 13 -27.41 21.42 34.89
N LEU A 14 -26.35 22.25 34.77
CA LEU A 14 -25.44 22.18 33.62
C LEU A 14 -24.26 21.22 33.87
N CYS A 15 -24.04 20.74 35.08
CA CYS A 15 -23.10 19.66 35.37
C CYS A 15 -23.77 18.30 35.10
N GLY A 16 -24.30 18.14 33.89
CA GLY A 16 -24.71 16.85 33.39
C GLY A 16 -23.47 15.97 33.30
N CYS A 17 -23.37 14.98 34.18
CA CYS A 17 -22.30 14.01 34.15
C CYS A 17 -22.38 13.27 32.80
N GLU A 18 -21.45 13.56 31.92
CA GLU A 18 -21.22 12.72 30.75
C GLU A 18 -20.75 11.38 31.30
N GLN A 19 -21.68 10.46 31.44
CA GLN A 19 -21.35 9.13 31.90
C GLN A 19 -20.80 8.35 30.71
N PRO A 20 -19.53 7.92 30.77
CA PRO A 20 -18.94 7.16 29.65
C PRO A 20 -19.51 5.75 29.60
N ASP A 21 -20.80 5.67 29.31
CA ASP A 21 -21.53 4.41 29.33
C ASP A 21 -21.01 3.51 28.19
N MET A 22 -20.28 2.46 28.56
CA MET A 22 -19.70 1.47 27.66
C MET A 22 -18.62 2.03 26.70
N ALA A 23 -18.28 3.31 26.81
CA ALA A 23 -17.28 3.91 25.92
C ALA A 23 -15.85 3.47 26.30
N ASP A 24 -15.60 3.36 27.61
CA ASP A 24 -14.30 2.89 28.11
C ASP A 24 -14.54 1.72 29.05
N GLN A 25 -14.07 0.56 28.68
CA GLN A 25 -14.34 -0.69 29.40
C GLN A 25 -13.04 -1.23 30.02
N PRO A 26 -13.12 -2.02 31.11
CA PRO A 26 -11.91 -2.60 31.74
C PRO A 26 -11.38 -3.78 30.90
N ARG A 27 -10.96 -3.47 29.67
CA ARG A 27 -10.32 -4.40 28.74
C ARG A 27 -9.17 -3.69 28.05
N LEU A 28 -8.18 -4.43 27.62
CA LEU A 28 -7.06 -3.86 26.89
C LEU A 28 -7.40 -3.71 25.40
N GLU A 29 -7.20 -2.52 24.88
CA GLU A 29 -7.29 -2.25 23.45
C GLU A 29 -5.96 -2.60 22.76
N THR A 30 -6.00 -2.76 21.44
CA THR A 30 -4.86 -3.28 20.66
C THR A 30 -3.55 -2.51 20.88
N TYR A 31 -3.63 -1.18 21.03
CA TYR A 31 -2.44 -0.34 21.16
C TYR A 31 -2.19 0.14 22.58
N GLU A 32 -2.92 -0.38 23.55
CA GLU A 32 -2.69 -0.05 24.95
C GLU A 32 -1.53 -0.84 25.54
N THR A 33 -0.94 -0.30 26.60
CA THR A 33 0.08 -1.00 27.37
C THR A 33 -0.60 -2.02 28.27
N GLY A 34 -0.06 -3.24 28.27
CA GLY A 34 -0.58 -4.31 29.10
C GLY A 34 0.46 -4.82 30.09
N ALA A 35 0.41 -4.32 31.32
CA ALA A 35 1.36 -4.69 32.37
C ALA A 35 1.38 -6.21 32.66
N ALA A 36 0.43 -6.97 32.11
CA ALA A 36 0.40 -8.42 32.26
C ALA A 36 1.42 -9.12 31.34
N PHE A 37 2.04 -8.41 30.41
CA PHE A 37 2.96 -8.98 29.42
C PHE A 37 4.35 -8.35 29.53
N ASN A 38 5.39 -9.15 29.32
CA ASN A 38 6.79 -8.73 29.51
C ASN A 38 7.23 -7.64 28.51
N ASP A 39 6.53 -7.48 27.40
CA ASP A 39 6.81 -6.48 26.38
C ASP A 39 5.89 -5.25 26.47
N ASP A 40 5.06 -5.20 27.50
CA ASP A 40 4.09 -4.14 27.75
C ASP A 40 3.13 -3.87 26.58
N LEU A 41 2.93 -4.86 25.70
CA LEU A 41 2.04 -4.71 24.54
C LEU A 41 0.76 -5.52 24.75
N ALA A 42 -0.39 -4.86 24.64
CA ALA A 42 -1.69 -5.54 24.68
C ALA A 42 -1.90 -6.42 23.46
N ALA A 43 -1.44 -5.97 22.28
CA ALA A 43 -1.54 -6.73 21.05
C ALA A 43 -0.54 -7.89 21.04
N ARG A 44 -1.03 -9.11 21.01
CA ARG A 44 -0.18 -10.29 20.98
C ARG A 44 0.14 -10.72 19.55
N PRO A 45 1.38 -11.16 19.28
CA PRO A 45 1.69 -11.71 17.95
C PRO A 45 0.85 -12.98 17.71
N VAL A 46 0.45 -13.14 16.47
CA VAL A 46 -0.31 -14.35 16.08
C VAL A 46 0.62 -15.56 16.20
N PRO A 47 0.17 -16.67 16.80
CA PRO A 47 1.01 -17.88 16.89
C PRO A 47 1.53 -18.32 15.52
N GLU A 48 2.77 -18.81 15.51
CA GLU A 48 3.40 -19.27 14.27
C GLU A 48 2.57 -20.38 13.63
N GLY A 49 2.38 -20.30 12.33
CA GLY A 49 1.60 -21.28 11.57
C GLY A 49 0.10 -20.98 11.52
N THR A 50 -0.36 -19.91 12.20
CA THR A 50 -1.77 -19.51 12.11
C THR A 50 -2.11 -19.06 10.69
N VAL A 51 -3.19 -19.63 10.12
CA VAL A 51 -3.72 -19.24 8.81
C VAL A 51 -5.12 -18.68 9.04
N ALA A 52 -5.35 -17.44 8.61
CA ALA A 52 -6.67 -16.84 8.74
C ALA A 52 -7.68 -17.62 7.89
N ARG A 53 -8.92 -17.68 8.37
CA ARG A 53 -9.99 -18.46 7.72
C ARG A 53 -10.21 -18.04 6.25
N ASP A 54 -10.05 -16.77 5.97
CA ASP A 54 -10.24 -16.18 4.63
C ASP A 54 -8.93 -16.05 3.83
N GLN A 55 -7.83 -16.51 4.39
CA GLN A 55 -6.53 -16.44 3.73
C GLN A 55 -6.38 -17.58 2.73
N ARG A 56 -6.43 -17.27 1.46
CA ARG A 56 -6.15 -18.23 0.38
C ARG A 56 -4.64 -18.34 0.15
N PRO A 57 -4.15 -19.51 -0.31
CA PRO A 57 -2.74 -19.59 -0.72
C PRO A 57 -2.43 -18.53 -1.79
N ALA A 58 -1.32 -17.84 -1.61
CA ALA A 58 -0.94 -16.80 -2.57
C ALA A 58 -0.72 -17.41 -3.95
N ALA A 59 -1.33 -16.82 -4.96
CA ALA A 59 -1.14 -17.24 -6.35
C ALA A 59 0.33 -17.13 -6.75
N THR A 60 0.78 -18.02 -7.62
CA THR A 60 2.16 -18.00 -8.12
C THR A 60 2.33 -17.01 -9.27
N GLU A 61 1.24 -16.72 -9.96
CA GLU A 61 1.18 -15.76 -11.06
C GLU A 61 0.02 -14.81 -10.83
N ASN A 62 0.03 -13.67 -11.51
CA ASN A 62 -1.00 -12.65 -11.35
C ASN A 62 -2.36 -13.23 -11.80
N PRO A 63 -3.34 -13.35 -10.89
CA PRO A 63 -4.65 -13.89 -11.24
C PRO A 63 -5.58 -12.83 -11.87
N LEU A 64 -5.19 -11.56 -11.92
CA LEU A 64 -6.04 -10.50 -12.46
C LEU A 64 -5.91 -10.41 -13.98
N PRO A 65 -6.99 -10.09 -14.70
CA PRO A 65 -6.88 -9.79 -16.12
C PRO A 65 -6.04 -8.53 -16.33
N ILE A 66 -5.13 -8.58 -17.30
CA ILE A 66 -4.30 -7.40 -17.60
C ILE A 66 -5.07 -6.55 -18.62
N ASN A 67 -5.73 -5.54 -18.12
CA ASN A 67 -6.55 -4.59 -18.90
C ASN A 67 -6.35 -3.16 -18.39
N ALA A 68 -6.97 -2.20 -19.05
CA ALA A 68 -6.83 -0.79 -18.71
C ALA A 68 -7.28 -0.48 -17.26
N GLU A 69 -8.34 -1.13 -16.80
CA GLU A 69 -8.88 -0.94 -15.45
C GLU A 69 -7.88 -1.43 -14.39
N THR A 70 -7.36 -2.65 -14.55
CA THR A 70 -6.36 -3.22 -13.64
C THR A 70 -5.10 -2.35 -13.60
N LEU A 71 -4.65 -1.88 -14.76
CA LEU A 71 -3.46 -1.04 -14.85
C LEU A 71 -3.69 0.34 -14.22
N ALA A 72 -4.87 0.94 -14.43
CA ALA A 72 -5.21 2.24 -13.82
C ALA A 72 -5.27 2.11 -12.30
N HIS A 73 -5.92 1.07 -11.80
CA HIS A 73 -5.99 0.80 -10.35
C HIS A 73 -4.59 0.53 -9.78
N GLY A 74 -3.79 -0.30 -10.46
CA GLY A 74 -2.41 -0.59 -10.05
C GLY A 74 -1.55 0.67 -10.02
N ARG A 75 -1.74 1.58 -10.98
CA ARG A 75 -1.04 2.87 -11.02
C ARG A 75 -1.42 3.72 -9.81
N GLU A 76 -2.71 3.83 -9.53
CA GLU A 76 -3.21 4.61 -8.38
C GLU A 76 -2.58 4.11 -7.08
N GLN A 77 -2.63 2.80 -6.85
CA GLN A 77 -2.06 2.21 -5.65
C GLN A 77 -0.53 2.35 -5.61
N PHE A 78 0.13 2.19 -6.73
CA PHE A 78 1.58 2.40 -6.84
C PHE A 78 1.96 3.84 -6.50
N ASP A 79 1.22 4.82 -7.01
CA ASP A 79 1.50 6.23 -6.76
C ASP A 79 1.36 6.59 -5.27
N VAL A 80 0.40 5.98 -4.58
CA VAL A 80 0.16 6.22 -3.14
C VAL A 80 1.22 5.51 -2.28
N PHE A 81 1.43 4.22 -2.49
CA PHE A 81 2.19 3.39 -1.55
C PHE A 81 3.65 3.16 -1.94
N CYS A 82 3.97 3.18 -3.22
CA CYS A 82 5.28 2.77 -3.72
C CYS A 82 6.12 3.95 -4.22
N ALA A 83 5.49 4.89 -4.94
CA ALA A 83 6.20 6.01 -5.55
C ALA A 83 6.91 6.92 -4.55
N PRO A 84 6.45 7.11 -3.30
CA PRO A 84 7.22 7.92 -2.34
C PRO A 84 8.68 7.46 -2.19
N CYS A 85 8.94 6.17 -2.29
CA CYS A 85 10.30 5.61 -2.26
C CYS A 85 10.81 5.28 -3.67
N HIS A 86 10.01 4.59 -4.48
CA HIS A 86 10.43 4.06 -5.79
C HIS A 86 10.41 5.10 -6.91
N GLY A 87 9.76 6.25 -6.71
CA GLY A 87 9.52 7.23 -7.77
C GLY A 87 8.42 6.75 -8.72
N ARG A 88 7.66 7.68 -9.31
CA ARG A 88 6.57 7.34 -10.25
C ARG A 88 7.07 6.56 -11.46
N ASN A 89 8.34 6.73 -11.80
CA ASN A 89 8.97 6.05 -12.93
C ASN A 89 9.69 4.75 -12.52
N GLY A 90 9.63 4.36 -11.24
CA GLY A 90 10.22 3.13 -10.73
C GLY A 90 11.75 3.12 -10.64
N ARG A 91 12.40 4.29 -10.68
CA ARG A 91 13.88 4.38 -10.67
C ARG A 91 14.49 4.37 -9.27
N GLY A 92 13.68 4.45 -8.22
CA GLY A 92 14.17 4.49 -6.85
C GLY A 92 14.53 5.88 -6.36
N GLN A 93 13.97 6.91 -6.98
CA GLN A 93 14.28 8.32 -6.66
C GLN A 93 13.03 9.05 -6.15
N GLY A 94 12.29 8.40 -5.28
CA GLY A 94 11.09 8.99 -4.69
C GLY A 94 11.41 10.10 -3.70
N VAL A 95 10.37 10.85 -3.31
CA VAL A 95 10.52 12.04 -2.45
C VAL A 95 11.15 11.69 -1.09
N ILE A 96 10.87 10.52 -0.56
CA ILE A 96 11.43 10.08 0.74
C ILE A 96 12.93 9.81 0.59
N VAL A 97 13.36 9.27 -0.55
CA VAL A 97 14.78 9.05 -0.85
C VAL A 97 15.52 10.39 -0.95
N GLN A 98 14.88 11.38 -1.58
CA GLN A 98 15.44 12.74 -1.67
C GLN A 98 15.58 13.41 -0.30
N ARG A 99 14.89 12.90 0.71
CA ARG A 99 14.97 13.37 2.10
C ARG A 99 15.87 12.48 2.98
N GLY A 100 16.68 11.61 2.36
CA GLY A 100 17.71 10.85 3.06
C GLY A 100 17.41 9.38 3.33
N PHE A 101 16.23 8.88 2.92
CA PHE A 101 15.93 7.45 3.09
C PHE A 101 16.76 6.63 2.09
N PRO A 102 17.20 5.41 2.46
CA PRO A 102 17.97 4.57 1.53
C PRO A 102 17.22 4.32 0.23
N ALA A 103 17.91 4.51 -0.88
CA ALA A 103 17.31 4.35 -2.21
C ALA A 103 17.03 2.88 -2.52
N PRO A 104 15.81 2.51 -2.88
CA PRO A 104 15.54 1.15 -3.35
C PRO A 104 16.15 0.92 -4.72
N PRO A 105 16.42 -0.33 -5.10
CA PRO A 105 16.90 -0.61 -6.45
C PRO A 105 15.86 -0.22 -7.50
N SER A 106 16.33 0.30 -8.63
CA SER A 106 15.44 0.60 -9.76
C SER A 106 14.70 -0.67 -10.20
N LEU A 107 13.38 -0.56 -10.38
CA LEU A 107 12.53 -1.66 -10.86
C LEU A 107 12.90 -2.09 -12.28
N HIS A 108 13.68 -1.27 -13.01
CA HIS A 108 14.11 -1.56 -14.39
C HIS A 108 15.39 -2.37 -14.48
N ARG A 109 16.03 -2.72 -13.34
CA ARG A 109 17.26 -3.54 -13.36
C ARG A 109 16.98 -4.90 -14.02
N PRO A 110 17.94 -5.42 -14.83
CA PRO A 110 17.73 -6.70 -15.53
C PRO A 110 17.30 -7.84 -14.60
N ARG A 111 17.87 -7.91 -13.39
CA ARG A 111 17.50 -8.94 -12.40
C ARG A 111 16.00 -8.86 -12.05
N LEU A 112 15.47 -7.65 -11.82
CA LEU A 112 14.06 -7.47 -11.46
C LEU A 112 13.13 -7.66 -12.66
N ARG A 113 13.57 -7.27 -13.87
CA ARG A 113 12.76 -7.53 -15.07
C ARG A 113 12.59 -9.03 -15.34
N ARG A 114 13.60 -9.84 -14.99
CA ARG A 114 13.54 -11.30 -15.16
C ARG A 114 12.89 -12.03 -13.97
N ALA A 115 12.74 -11.35 -12.84
CA ALA A 115 12.08 -11.95 -11.67
C ALA A 115 10.59 -12.20 -11.98
N GLY A 116 10.06 -13.33 -11.53
CA GLY A 116 8.63 -13.65 -11.68
C GLY A 116 7.76 -12.75 -10.79
N ASP A 117 6.47 -12.71 -11.10
CA ASP A 117 5.50 -11.90 -10.35
C ASP A 117 5.43 -12.30 -8.88
N ARG A 118 5.59 -13.59 -8.60
CA ARG A 118 5.64 -14.10 -7.22
C ARG A 118 6.73 -13.41 -6.38
N HIS A 119 7.89 -13.12 -6.97
CA HIS A 119 8.96 -12.41 -6.26
C HIS A 119 8.48 -11.02 -5.80
N PHE A 120 7.85 -10.27 -6.71
CA PHE A 120 7.30 -8.95 -6.36
C PHE A 120 6.21 -9.07 -5.30
N TYR A 121 5.32 -10.07 -5.46
CA TYR A 121 4.23 -10.30 -4.52
C TYR A 121 4.78 -10.54 -3.11
N GLN A 122 5.78 -11.43 -2.98
CA GLN A 122 6.38 -11.74 -1.69
C GLN A 122 7.06 -10.52 -1.06
N VAL A 123 7.83 -9.76 -1.87
CA VAL A 123 8.51 -8.56 -1.38
C VAL A 123 7.49 -7.49 -0.93
N ILE A 124 6.40 -7.31 -1.67
CA ILE A 124 5.35 -6.36 -1.28
C ILE A 124 4.64 -6.85 -0.02
N ARG A 125 4.30 -8.14 0.03
CA ARG A 125 3.58 -8.72 1.17
C ARG A 125 4.40 -8.67 2.46
N ASP A 126 5.64 -9.15 2.39
CA ASP A 126 6.45 -9.45 3.57
C ASP A 126 7.49 -8.36 3.90
N GLY A 127 7.74 -7.44 2.94
CA GLY A 127 8.80 -6.46 3.06
C GLY A 127 10.16 -7.03 2.65
N HIS A 128 11.17 -6.16 2.54
CA HIS A 128 12.53 -6.59 2.24
C HIS A 128 13.53 -5.49 2.64
N GLY A 129 14.42 -5.77 3.57
CA GLY A 129 15.38 -4.79 4.05
C GLY A 129 14.67 -3.58 4.68
N ALA A 130 14.90 -2.40 4.15
CA ALA A 130 14.25 -1.17 4.63
C ALA A 130 12.81 -1.00 4.11
N MET A 131 12.36 -1.86 3.19
CA MET A 131 10.99 -1.81 2.69
C MET A 131 10.03 -2.53 3.65
N TYR A 132 9.03 -1.81 4.12
CA TYR A 132 8.02 -2.35 5.03
C TYR A 132 7.14 -3.41 4.36
N ALA A 133 6.55 -4.28 5.17
CA ALA A 133 5.52 -5.22 4.74
C ALA A 133 4.20 -4.48 4.46
N TYR A 134 3.58 -4.78 3.34
CA TYR A 134 2.32 -4.15 2.94
C TYR A 134 1.11 -5.09 3.01
N ALA A 135 1.28 -6.28 3.61
CA ALA A 135 0.20 -7.27 3.73
C ALA A 135 -1.06 -6.68 4.38
N SER A 136 -0.88 -5.89 5.43
CA SER A 136 -1.99 -5.28 6.18
C SER A 136 -2.60 -4.04 5.51
N ARG A 137 -1.96 -3.54 4.49
CA ARG A 137 -2.39 -2.28 3.83
C ARG A 137 -2.94 -2.42 2.43
N UNK A 138 -2.62 -3.50 1.44
CA UNK A 138 -2.87 -3.71 0.45
C UNK A 138 -3.34 -4.83 0.38
N PRO A 139 -4.68 -5.07 0.34
CA PRO A 139 -5.29 -6.36 0.02
C PRO A 139 -4.63 -7.09 -1.14
N GLU A 140 -4.94 -8.35 -1.26
CA GLU A 140 -4.24 -9.21 -2.24
C GLU A 140 -4.40 -8.73 -3.69
N ASP A 141 -5.62 -8.38 -4.06
CA ASP A 141 -5.92 -7.90 -5.42
C ASP A 141 -5.19 -6.60 -5.75
N GLN A 142 -5.09 -5.69 -4.79
CA GLN A 142 -4.34 -4.44 -4.98
C GLN A 142 -2.86 -4.72 -5.19
N ARG A 143 -2.28 -5.67 -4.43
CA ARG A 143 -0.88 -6.05 -4.63
C ARG A 143 -0.65 -6.59 -6.04
N TRP A 144 -1.58 -7.41 -6.56
CA TRP A 144 -1.49 -7.94 -7.91
C TRP A 144 -1.66 -6.86 -8.97
N ALA A 145 -2.56 -5.90 -8.75
CA ALA A 145 -2.72 -4.74 -9.65
C ALA A 145 -1.44 -3.89 -9.68
N ILE A 146 -0.82 -3.65 -8.51
CA ILE A 146 0.47 -2.94 -8.44
C ILE A 146 1.53 -3.68 -9.27
N ILE A 147 1.59 -5.01 -9.18
CA ILE A 147 2.57 -5.82 -9.94
C ILE A 147 2.32 -5.66 -11.44
N ALA A 148 1.06 -5.72 -11.88
CA ALA A 148 0.71 -5.48 -13.29
C ALA A 148 1.21 -4.11 -13.75
N TYR A 149 1.02 -3.08 -12.93
CA TYR A 149 1.51 -1.73 -13.25
C TYR A 149 3.04 -1.67 -13.28
N ILE A 150 3.73 -2.34 -12.35
CA ILE A 150 5.21 -2.43 -12.38
C ILE A 150 5.66 -3.05 -13.71
N ARG A 151 4.98 -4.10 -14.19
CA ARG A 151 5.30 -4.71 -15.48
C ARG A 151 5.11 -3.73 -16.64
N SER A 152 4.05 -2.93 -16.60
CA SER A 152 3.85 -1.90 -17.64
C SER A 152 4.96 -0.84 -17.60
N LEU A 153 5.42 -0.43 -16.42
CA LEU A 153 6.56 0.48 -16.28
C LEU A 153 7.84 -0.14 -16.85
N GLN A 154 8.07 -1.43 -16.59
CA GLN A 154 9.24 -2.13 -17.12
C GLN A 154 9.18 -2.23 -18.64
N LEU A 155 8.00 -2.55 -19.20
CA LEU A 155 7.78 -2.65 -20.64
C LEU A 155 7.97 -1.29 -21.32
N SER A 156 7.39 -0.22 -20.77
CA SER A 156 7.47 1.12 -21.36
C SER A 156 8.89 1.62 -21.61
N ARG A 157 9.87 1.07 -20.87
CA ARG A 157 11.28 1.47 -20.99
C ARG A 157 12.14 0.47 -21.77
N ASN A 158 11.61 -0.69 -22.05
CA ASN A 158 12.39 -1.78 -22.65
C ASN A 158 11.63 -2.43 -23.81
N ALA A 159 10.52 -1.81 -24.23
CA ALA A 159 9.73 -2.30 -25.35
C ALA A 159 10.54 -2.25 -26.66
N ARG A 160 10.33 -3.26 -27.49
CA ARG A 160 10.87 -3.29 -28.85
C ARG A 160 9.74 -3.01 -29.82
N LEU A 161 10.07 -2.64 -31.04
CA LEU A 161 9.05 -2.34 -32.05
C LEU A 161 8.09 -3.53 -32.25
N GLU A 162 8.59 -4.74 -32.12
CA GLU A 162 7.77 -5.95 -32.23
C GLU A 162 6.74 -6.11 -31.09
N ASP A 163 6.93 -5.44 -29.96
CA ASP A 163 5.97 -5.44 -28.85
C ASP A 163 4.79 -4.48 -29.10
N VAL A 164 4.93 -3.58 -30.11
CA VAL A 164 3.87 -2.65 -30.49
C VAL A 164 2.92 -3.32 -31.49
N PRO A 165 1.61 -3.30 -31.25
CA PRO A 165 0.66 -3.84 -32.23
C PRO A 165 0.89 -3.19 -33.61
N ARG A 166 0.70 -3.97 -34.68
CA ARG A 166 1.04 -3.53 -36.04
C ARG A 166 0.32 -2.26 -36.46
N ASP A 167 -0.92 -2.12 -36.05
CA ASP A 167 -1.77 -0.94 -36.35
C ASP A 167 -1.33 0.32 -35.62
N HIS A 168 -0.45 0.19 -34.63
CA HIS A 168 0.10 1.32 -33.87
C HIS A 168 1.60 1.54 -34.13
N ARG A 169 2.20 0.77 -35.04
CA ARG A 169 3.60 0.98 -35.38
C ARG A 169 3.74 2.19 -36.32
N PRO A 170 4.80 2.99 -36.13
CA PRO A 170 5.07 4.04 -37.12
C PRO A 170 5.27 3.42 -38.49
N LEU A 171 4.78 4.07 -39.52
CA LEU A 171 5.02 3.65 -40.89
C LEU A 171 6.53 3.62 -41.16
N PRO A 172 7.03 2.67 -41.93
CA PRO A 172 8.44 2.71 -42.34
C PRO A 172 8.73 4.03 -43.05
N ASP A 173 9.85 4.62 -42.74
CA ASP A 173 10.26 5.86 -43.42
C ASP A 173 10.52 5.50 -44.89
N THR A 174 9.64 5.94 -45.76
CA THR A 174 9.73 5.66 -47.19
C THR A 174 10.78 6.50 -47.89
N GLY A 175 11.39 7.46 -47.18
CA GLY A 175 12.45 8.29 -47.73
C GLY A 175 11.95 9.27 -48.81
N GLU A 176 10.61 9.39 -48.97
CA GLU A 176 10.06 10.37 -49.88
C GLU A 176 9.88 11.70 -49.15
N ASP A 177 10.72 12.65 -49.49
CA ASP A 177 10.52 14.02 -49.03
C ASP A 177 9.16 14.53 -49.57
N PRO A 178 8.39 15.21 -48.75
CA PRO A 178 7.15 15.80 -49.22
C PRO A 178 7.44 16.83 -50.34
N PRO A 179 6.58 16.93 -51.33
CA PRO A 179 6.77 17.82 -52.48
C PRO A 179 6.79 19.32 -52.08
#